data_896ba86476e0adfd1184ba4fae4aaca5
#
_entry.id   896ba86476e0adfd1184ba4fae4aaca5
#
_cell.length_a   1.000
_cell.length_b   1.000
_cell.length_c   1.000
_cell.angle_alpha   90.00
_cell.angle_beta   90.00
_cell.angle_gamma   90.00
#
_symmetry.space_group_name_H-M   'P 1'
#
loop_
_entity.id
_entity.type
_entity.pdbx_description
1 polymer ?
#
loop_
_entity_poly.entity_id
_entity_poly.type
_entity_poly.pdbx_seq_one_letter_code
_entity_poly.pdbx_strand_id
1 'polypeptide(L)'
;IYVEPVMVTKIEDKNGTIIYQSKPNTKDVISEESSYVTLKLLEGVTKFGSGARLRHNIAEDERNYVYNNVVTGYPYEFKNDIAGKTGTTQNQSDGWFIGMVPNLVTGVWVGGEDRSIHFKEIAYGQGATMSLPIWGLFMNKCYADEELNVSKDPFPEPEVLNIELDCSKVITPEIENEENDVKDLLGIG
;
A
#
# COMPACT_ATOMS: atom_id res chain seq x y z
N ILE A 1 -12.71 11.19 5.57
CA ILE A 1 -13.52 11.22 6.82
C ILE A 1 -12.82 10.40 7.88
N TYR A 2 -12.59 10.98 9.06
CA TYR A 2 -12.15 10.25 10.24
C TYR A 2 -13.35 9.74 11.00
N VAL A 3 -13.33 8.49 11.42
CA VAL A 3 -14.34 7.87 12.26
C VAL A 3 -13.73 7.62 13.63
N GLU A 4 -14.30 8.17 14.67
CA GLU A 4 -13.80 7.95 16.03
C GLU A 4 -13.98 6.47 16.42
N PRO A 5 -12.89 5.80 16.87
CA PRO A 5 -12.99 4.41 17.27
C PRO A 5 -13.96 4.19 18.43
N VAL A 6 -14.77 3.18 18.33
CA VAL A 6 -15.70 2.77 19.40
C VAL A 6 -15.41 1.34 19.83
N MET A 7 -15.41 1.09 21.14
CA MET A 7 -15.17 -0.24 21.69
C MET A 7 -16.45 -1.08 21.81
N VAL A 8 -17.59 -0.41 22.01
CA VAL A 8 -18.90 -1.06 22.14
C VAL A 8 -19.83 -0.49 21.08
N THR A 9 -20.18 -1.31 20.10
CA THR A 9 -21.05 -0.90 18.99
C THR A 9 -22.52 -1.03 19.33
N LYS A 10 -22.89 -2.07 20.11
CA LYS A 10 -24.28 -2.37 20.47
C LYS A 10 -24.35 -3.14 21.79
N ILE A 11 -25.39 -2.89 22.60
CA ILE A 11 -25.76 -3.66 23.78
C ILE A 11 -27.22 -4.07 23.62
N GLU A 12 -27.49 -5.35 23.75
CA GLU A 12 -28.84 -5.92 23.71
C GLU A 12 -29.17 -6.63 25.02
N ASP A 13 -30.46 -6.64 25.38
CA ASP A 13 -30.95 -7.49 26.46
C ASP A 13 -31.11 -8.95 25.99
N LYS A 14 -31.50 -9.82 26.92
CA LYS A 14 -31.72 -11.25 26.64
C LYS A 14 -32.84 -11.55 25.63
N ASN A 15 -33.65 -10.58 25.30
CA ASN A 15 -34.79 -10.69 24.37
C ASN A 15 -34.42 -10.08 22.99
N GLY A 16 -33.21 -9.55 22.83
CA GLY A 16 -32.77 -8.88 21.61
C GLY A 16 -33.14 -7.39 21.54
N THR A 17 -33.67 -6.81 22.62
CA THR A 17 -33.99 -5.37 22.68
C THR A 17 -32.69 -4.57 22.76
N ILE A 18 -32.50 -3.63 21.85
CA ILE A 18 -31.31 -2.78 21.83
C ILE A 18 -31.41 -1.77 22.99
N ILE A 19 -30.50 -1.89 23.94
CA ILE A 19 -30.35 -0.96 25.09
C ILE A 19 -29.47 0.22 24.72
N TYR A 20 -28.45 -0.06 23.93
CA TYR A 20 -27.49 0.95 23.44
C TYR A 20 -27.03 0.61 22.03
N GLN A 21 -26.91 1.64 21.20
CA GLN A 21 -26.27 1.55 19.90
C GLN A 21 -25.38 2.78 19.71
N SER A 22 -24.10 2.55 19.45
CA SER A 22 -23.16 3.61 19.11
C SER A 22 -23.56 4.26 17.79
N LYS A 23 -23.49 5.60 17.76
CA LYS A 23 -23.52 6.36 16.50
C LYS A 23 -22.08 6.76 16.18
N PRO A 24 -21.57 6.46 14.97
CA PRO A 24 -20.24 6.88 14.59
C PRO A 24 -20.13 8.41 14.67
N ASN A 25 -19.12 8.89 15.39
CA ASN A 25 -18.73 10.29 15.36
C ASN A 25 -17.73 10.47 14.22
N THR A 26 -18.11 11.21 13.19
CA THR A 26 -17.31 11.41 11.99
C THR A 26 -16.94 12.88 11.84
N LYS A 27 -15.73 13.12 11.34
CA LYS A 27 -15.27 14.46 10.98
C LYS A 27 -14.35 14.42 9.76
N ASP A 28 -14.37 15.46 8.97
CA ASP A 28 -13.41 15.65 7.90
C ASP A 28 -12.10 16.15 8.50
N VAL A 29 -11.02 15.46 8.17
CA VAL A 29 -9.67 15.76 8.70
C VAL A 29 -8.67 16.11 7.61
N ILE A 30 -8.92 15.64 6.38
CA ILE A 30 -8.15 15.98 5.18
C ILE A 30 -9.12 16.18 4.01
N SER A 31 -8.73 16.98 3.02
CA SER A 31 -9.53 17.16 1.81
C SER A 31 -9.58 15.87 0.96
N GLU A 32 -10.59 15.75 0.11
CA GLU A 32 -10.71 14.64 -0.85
C GLU A 32 -9.50 14.60 -1.78
N GLU A 33 -9.05 15.76 -2.27
CA GLU A 33 -7.86 15.91 -3.09
C GLU A 33 -6.61 15.38 -2.39
N SER A 34 -6.34 15.79 -1.14
CA SER A 34 -5.18 15.31 -0.37
C SER A 34 -5.24 13.81 -0.13
N SER A 35 -6.44 13.28 0.13
CA SER A 35 -6.66 11.84 0.30
C SER A 35 -6.36 11.09 -0.99
N TYR A 36 -6.89 11.56 -2.11
CA TYR A 36 -6.68 10.95 -3.43
C TYR A 36 -5.21 10.96 -3.85
N VAL A 37 -4.55 12.11 -3.73
CA VAL A 37 -3.10 12.23 -4.02
C VAL A 37 -2.29 11.26 -3.17
N THR A 38 -2.62 11.13 -1.88
CA THR A 38 -1.97 10.16 -0.99
C THR A 38 -2.19 8.72 -1.47
N LEU A 39 -3.41 8.37 -1.89
CA LEU A 39 -3.69 7.04 -2.46
C LEU A 39 -2.88 6.80 -3.74
N LYS A 40 -2.76 7.79 -4.62
CA LYS A 40 -1.94 7.66 -5.86
C LYS A 40 -0.46 7.46 -5.54
N LEU A 41 0.08 8.14 -4.54
CA LEU A 41 1.45 7.90 -4.06
C LEU A 41 1.62 6.48 -3.52
N LEU A 42 0.64 5.99 -2.75
CA LEU A 42 0.65 4.62 -2.23
C LEU A 42 0.43 3.55 -3.32
N GLU A 43 -0.31 3.86 -4.39
CA GLU A 43 -0.35 3.02 -5.58
C GLU A 43 1.02 2.91 -6.25
N GLY A 44 1.80 3.97 -6.28
CA GLY A 44 3.19 3.97 -6.77
C GLY A 44 4.03 2.90 -6.07
N VAL A 45 3.83 2.70 -4.76
CA VAL A 45 4.52 1.64 -4.00
C VAL A 45 4.23 0.25 -4.55
N THR A 46 2.99 -0.03 -4.95
CA THR A 46 2.58 -1.33 -5.51
C THR A 46 2.84 -1.45 -7.00
N LYS A 47 2.96 -0.34 -7.74
CA LYS A 47 3.26 -0.33 -9.18
C LYS A 47 4.75 -0.41 -9.48
N PHE A 48 5.57 0.34 -8.73
CA PHE A 48 7.00 0.52 -9.04
C PHE A 48 7.92 0.33 -7.83
N GLY A 49 7.37 0.37 -6.61
CA GLY A 49 8.13 0.35 -5.36
C GLY A 49 8.22 -1.03 -4.70
N SER A 50 8.37 -1.03 -3.39
CA SER A 50 8.59 -2.24 -2.58
C SER A 50 7.43 -3.24 -2.59
N GLY A 51 6.24 -2.83 -3.04
CA GLY A 51 5.06 -3.67 -3.23
C GLY A 51 4.85 -4.18 -4.66
N ALA A 52 5.74 -3.84 -5.60
CA ALA A 52 5.58 -4.18 -7.03
C ALA A 52 5.47 -5.69 -7.30
N ARG A 53 5.96 -6.51 -6.39
CA ARG A 53 5.82 -7.98 -6.44
C ARG A 53 4.38 -8.46 -6.58
N LEU A 54 3.40 -7.69 -6.11
CA LEU A 54 1.97 -7.99 -6.27
C LEU A 54 1.52 -7.95 -7.74
N ARG A 55 2.27 -7.29 -8.62
CA ARG A 55 1.95 -7.09 -10.04
C ARG A 55 2.50 -8.18 -10.95
N HIS A 56 3.44 -8.96 -10.46
CA HIS A 56 4.19 -9.90 -11.27
C HIS A 56 3.81 -11.34 -10.99
N ASN A 57 3.83 -12.14 -12.05
CA ASN A 57 3.98 -13.58 -12.00
C ASN A 57 5.31 -13.88 -12.66
N ILE A 58 6.37 -13.95 -11.86
CA ILE A 58 7.73 -14.11 -12.39
C ILE A 58 7.96 -15.59 -12.63
N ALA A 59 8.17 -15.95 -13.90
CA ALA A 59 8.54 -17.29 -14.30
C ALA A 59 9.90 -17.70 -13.70
N GLU A 60 10.11 -19.00 -13.49
CA GLU A 60 11.31 -19.50 -12.80
C GLU A 60 12.62 -19.14 -13.50
N ASP A 61 12.62 -19.15 -14.81
CA ASP A 61 13.74 -18.85 -15.69
C ASP A 61 14.14 -17.36 -15.71
N GLU A 62 13.19 -16.47 -15.41
CA GLU A 62 13.42 -15.02 -15.35
C GLU A 62 13.93 -14.54 -13.98
N ARG A 63 14.05 -15.43 -13.01
CA ARG A 63 14.43 -15.09 -11.65
C ARG A 63 15.94 -14.98 -11.51
N ASN A 64 16.40 -13.87 -10.91
CA ASN A 64 17.78 -13.80 -10.46
C ASN A 64 17.99 -14.67 -9.18
N TYR A 65 19.23 -14.85 -8.76
CA TYR A 65 19.58 -15.67 -7.60
C TYR A 65 18.83 -15.31 -6.31
N VAL A 66 18.60 -14.02 -6.05
CA VAL A 66 17.87 -13.54 -4.88
C VAL A 66 16.41 -13.99 -4.97
N TYR A 67 15.79 -13.83 -6.12
CA TYR A 67 14.42 -14.28 -6.32
C TYR A 67 14.29 -15.80 -6.18
N ASN A 68 15.20 -16.57 -6.75
CA ASN A 68 15.15 -18.03 -6.65
C ASN A 68 15.26 -18.56 -5.23
N ASN A 69 15.96 -17.85 -4.33
CA ASN A 69 16.18 -18.30 -2.97
C ASN A 69 15.25 -17.66 -1.93
N VAL A 70 14.75 -16.45 -2.20
CA VAL A 70 13.97 -15.67 -1.23
C VAL A 70 12.51 -15.51 -1.66
N VAL A 71 12.29 -15.49 -2.97
CA VAL A 71 10.98 -15.21 -3.56
C VAL A 71 10.59 -16.36 -4.46
N THR A 72 9.90 -17.34 -3.92
CA THR A 72 9.28 -18.41 -4.70
C THR A 72 8.00 -17.88 -5.34
N GLY A 73 8.06 -17.52 -6.62
CA GLY A 73 6.92 -17.20 -7.48
C GLY A 73 5.74 -16.49 -6.83
N TYR A 74 5.48 -15.27 -7.24
CA TYR A 74 4.28 -14.55 -6.82
C TYR A 74 3.17 -14.79 -7.85
N PRO A 75 2.17 -15.64 -7.56
CA PRO A 75 1.12 -15.95 -8.52
C PRO A 75 -0.01 -14.92 -8.48
N TYR A 76 0.28 -13.69 -8.07
CA TYR A 76 -0.80 -12.74 -7.80
C TYR A 76 -1.25 -11.99 -9.03
N GLU A 77 -0.34 -11.42 -9.81
CA GLU A 77 -0.61 -10.63 -11.01
C GLU A 77 -1.80 -9.67 -10.89
N PHE A 78 -1.99 -9.03 -9.74
CA PHE A 78 -3.09 -8.10 -9.55
C PHE A 78 -3.02 -6.96 -10.56
N LYS A 79 -4.13 -6.74 -11.28
CA LYS A 79 -4.24 -5.70 -12.32
C LYS A 79 -4.98 -4.45 -11.82
N ASN A 80 -5.83 -4.60 -10.80
CA ASN A 80 -6.61 -3.51 -10.21
C ASN A 80 -5.73 -2.55 -9.42
N ASP A 81 -6.25 -1.36 -9.13
CA ASP A 81 -5.57 -0.41 -8.28
C ASP A 81 -5.47 -0.93 -6.85
N ILE A 82 -4.28 -0.84 -6.29
CA ILE A 82 -3.96 -1.22 -4.91
C ILE A 82 -3.03 -0.14 -4.37
N ALA A 83 -3.45 0.55 -3.35
CA ALA A 83 -2.59 1.43 -2.58
C ALA A 83 -2.01 0.65 -1.40
N GLY A 84 -0.74 0.86 -1.04
CA GLY A 84 -0.17 0.13 0.08
C GLY A 84 1.24 0.56 0.45
N LYS A 85 1.71 0.04 1.60
CA LYS A 85 3.05 0.33 2.10
C LYS A 85 3.62 -0.85 2.86
N THR A 86 4.88 -1.17 2.57
CA THR A 86 5.69 -2.11 3.35
C THR A 86 6.30 -1.41 4.56
N GLY A 87 6.47 -2.13 5.64
CA GLY A 87 7.24 -1.72 6.82
C GLY A 87 8.27 -2.78 7.18
N THR A 88 9.43 -2.34 7.65
CA THR A 88 10.48 -3.20 8.17
C THR A 88 11.16 -2.48 9.30
N THR A 89 11.22 -3.09 10.49
CA THR A 89 11.91 -2.51 11.62
C THR A 89 13.42 -2.78 11.55
N GLN A 90 14.18 -2.06 12.37
CA GLN A 90 15.61 -2.29 12.50
C GLN A 90 15.88 -3.75 12.89
N ASN A 91 16.99 -4.28 12.42
CA ASN A 91 17.36 -5.69 12.59
C ASN A 91 16.38 -6.71 11.97
N GLN A 92 15.46 -6.28 11.11
CA GLN A 92 14.50 -7.18 10.46
C GLN A 92 13.71 -8.05 11.46
N SER A 93 13.33 -7.49 12.61
CA SER A 93 12.56 -8.18 13.64
C SER A 93 11.06 -8.21 13.34
N ASP A 94 10.57 -7.19 12.63
CA ASP A 94 9.16 -7.09 12.25
C ASP A 94 9.02 -6.67 10.79
N GLY A 95 8.07 -7.30 10.12
CA GLY A 95 7.62 -6.93 8.79
C GLY A 95 6.15 -6.57 8.78
N TRP A 96 5.80 -5.50 8.07
CA TRP A 96 4.45 -5.05 7.86
C TRP A 96 4.14 -4.92 6.38
N PHE A 97 2.92 -5.17 6.02
CA PHE A 97 2.31 -4.66 4.80
C PHE A 97 0.88 -4.24 5.10
N ILE A 98 0.56 -3.00 4.81
CA ILE A 98 -0.81 -2.49 4.81
C ILE A 98 -1.16 -2.19 3.36
N GLY A 99 -2.25 -2.78 2.89
CA GLY A 99 -2.77 -2.58 1.55
C GLY A 99 -4.26 -2.26 1.59
N MET A 100 -4.71 -1.50 0.62
CA MET A 100 -6.09 -1.06 0.51
C MET A 100 -6.57 -1.05 -0.94
N VAL A 101 -7.84 -1.32 -1.08
CA VAL A 101 -8.65 -1.14 -2.28
C VAL A 101 -9.88 -0.30 -1.88
N PRO A 102 -10.72 0.18 -2.82
CA PRO A 102 -11.73 1.19 -2.49
C PRO A 102 -12.63 0.89 -1.29
N ASN A 103 -12.95 -0.38 -1.03
CA ASN A 103 -13.86 -0.77 0.04
C ASN A 103 -13.26 -1.71 1.10
N LEU A 104 -11.94 -1.96 1.06
CA LEU A 104 -11.27 -2.83 2.02
C LEU A 104 -9.87 -2.34 2.35
N VAL A 105 -9.55 -2.22 3.64
CA VAL A 105 -8.20 -1.99 4.16
C VAL A 105 -7.78 -3.19 4.99
N THR A 106 -6.61 -3.75 4.72
CA THR A 106 -6.08 -4.87 5.46
C THR A 106 -4.61 -4.68 5.79
N GLY A 107 -4.20 -5.17 6.95
CA GLY A 107 -2.82 -5.14 7.40
C GLY A 107 -2.33 -6.53 7.79
N VAL A 108 -1.07 -6.80 7.48
CA VAL A 108 -0.36 -8.02 7.88
C VAL A 108 0.89 -7.64 8.64
N TRP A 109 1.05 -8.22 9.80
CA TRP A 109 2.26 -8.16 10.60
C TRP A 109 2.88 -9.55 10.74
N VAL A 110 4.19 -9.60 10.63
CA VAL A 110 5.00 -10.80 10.91
C VAL A 110 6.15 -10.38 11.82
N GLY A 111 6.28 -11.05 12.95
CA GLY A 111 7.34 -10.74 13.93
C GLY A 111 7.30 -11.72 15.11
N GLY A 112 8.26 -11.59 15.98
CA GLY A 112 8.33 -12.31 17.25
C GLY A 112 7.92 -11.43 18.44
N GLU A 113 7.65 -12.05 19.60
CA GLU A 113 7.37 -11.32 20.84
C GLU A 113 8.55 -10.44 21.28
N ASP A 114 9.78 -10.89 21.00
CA ASP A 114 11.00 -10.18 21.34
C ASP A 114 11.80 -9.83 20.10
N ARG A 115 12.34 -8.62 20.06
CA ARG A 115 13.15 -8.13 18.92
C ARG A 115 14.49 -8.84 18.74
N SER A 116 14.91 -9.66 19.68
CA SER A 116 16.05 -10.57 19.51
C SER A 116 15.74 -11.69 18.50
N ILE A 117 14.45 -11.94 18.25
CA ILE A 117 13.98 -12.84 17.18
C ILE A 117 13.95 -12.05 15.89
N HIS A 118 14.93 -12.24 15.04
CA HIS A 118 15.06 -11.50 13.80
C HIS A 118 15.76 -12.32 12.71
N PHE A 119 15.58 -11.91 11.46
CA PHE A 119 16.34 -12.45 10.35
C PHE A 119 17.74 -11.82 10.28
N LYS A 120 18.74 -12.60 9.93
CA LYS A 120 20.11 -12.09 9.75
C LYS A 120 20.24 -11.14 8.57
N GLU A 121 19.46 -11.36 7.53
CA GLU A 121 19.55 -10.64 6.26
C GLU A 121 18.24 -9.98 5.92
N ILE A 122 18.32 -8.75 5.39
CA ILE A 122 17.16 -7.97 4.95
C ILE A 122 16.34 -8.69 3.86
N ALA A 123 17.01 -9.49 3.03
CA ALA A 123 16.36 -10.23 1.95
C ALA A 123 15.23 -11.16 2.45
N TYR A 124 15.38 -11.73 3.64
CA TYR A 124 14.37 -12.59 4.27
C TYR A 124 13.44 -11.82 5.20
N GLY A 125 13.96 -10.79 5.88
CA GLY A 125 13.28 -10.11 6.98
C GLY A 125 12.60 -8.80 6.61
N GLN A 126 12.49 -8.46 5.33
CA GLN A 126 11.75 -7.27 4.91
C GLN A 126 10.24 -7.54 4.77
N GLY A 127 9.43 -6.52 5.04
CA GLY A 127 7.96 -6.63 4.92
C GLY A 127 7.48 -7.08 3.54
N ALA A 128 8.22 -6.75 2.48
CA ALA A 128 7.96 -7.22 1.12
C ALA A 128 8.13 -8.75 0.95
N THR A 129 8.88 -9.40 1.82
CA THR A 129 9.13 -10.86 1.78
C THR A 129 8.30 -11.61 2.82
N MET A 130 8.09 -11.00 4.00
CA MET A 130 7.37 -11.64 5.10
C MET A 130 5.84 -11.42 5.00
N SER A 131 5.43 -10.16 4.94
CA SER A 131 4.02 -9.79 5.15
C SER A 131 3.24 -9.62 3.86
N LEU A 132 3.85 -9.07 2.82
CA LEU A 132 3.22 -8.83 1.53
C LEU A 132 2.70 -10.12 0.87
N PRO A 133 3.41 -11.28 0.88
CA PRO A 133 2.88 -12.52 0.34
C PRO A 133 1.62 -13.01 1.05
N ILE A 134 1.56 -12.88 2.36
CA ILE A 134 0.39 -13.27 3.16
C ILE A 134 -0.80 -12.39 2.77
N TRP A 135 -0.56 -11.08 2.63
CA TRP A 135 -1.58 -10.14 2.16
C TRP A 135 -2.07 -10.51 0.76
N GLY A 136 -1.17 -10.84 -0.17
CA GLY A 136 -1.54 -11.23 -1.52
C GLY A 136 -2.40 -12.49 -1.56
N LEU A 137 -2.03 -13.53 -0.78
CA LEU A 137 -2.82 -14.76 -0.65
C LEU A 137 -4.20 -14.51 -0.04
N PHE A 138 -4.27 -13.64 0.96
CA PHE A 138 -5.52 -13.23 1.58
C PHE A 138 -6.42 -12.53 0.56
N MET A 139 -5.90 -11.55 -0.18
CA MET A 139 -6.67 -10.83 -1.18
C MET A 139 -7.16 -11.72 -2.33
N ASN A 140 -6.35 -12.70 -2.76
CA ASN A 140 -6.82 -13.69 -3.74
C ASN A 140 -8.06 -14.46 -3.25
N LYS A 141 -8.10 -14.81 -1.97
CA LYS A 141 -9.27 -15.46 -1.37
C LYS A 141 -10.46 -14.50 -1.30
N CYS A 142 -10.22 -13.24 -0.89
CA CYS A 142 -11.27 -12.22 -0.86
C CYS A 142 -11.87 -11.96 -2.25
N TYR A 143 -11.04 -11.93 -3.29
CA TYR A 143 -11.52 -11.74 -4.65
C TYR A 143 -12.22 -12.97 -5.27
N ALA A 144 -11.97 -14.15 -4.72
CA ALA A 144 -12.64 -15.38 -5.12
C ALA A 144 -14.01 -15.57 -4.43
N ASP A 145 -14.25 -14.86 -3.35
CA ASP A 145 -15.49 -14.91 -2.58
C ASP A 145 -16.37 -13.72 -2.96
N GLU A 146 -17.36 -13.97 -3.83
CA GLU A 146 -18.26 -12.94 -4.34
C GLU A 146 -19.16 -12.35 -3.24
N GLU A 147 -19.42 -13.07 -2.15
CA GLU A 147 -20.24 -12.55 -1.05
C GLU A 147 -19.56 -11.40 -0.32
N LEU A 148 -18.23 -11.33 -0.32
CA LEU A 148 -17.47 -10.25 0.28
C LEU A 148 -17.52 -8.95 -0.53
N ASN A 149 -17.86 -9.03 -1.81
CA ASN A 149 -17.98 -7.90 -2.73
C ASN A 149 -16.78 -6.92 -2.66
N VAL A 150 -15.56 -7.48 -2.65
CA VAL A 150 -14.33 -6.69 -2.61
C VAL A 150 -14.08 -6.03 -3.96
N SER A 151 -14.02 -4.70 -3.98
CA SER A 151 -13.89 -3.93 -5.21
C SER A 151 -12.54 -4.12 -5.89
N LYS A 152 -12.57 -4.19 -7.22
CA LYS A 152 -11.42 -4.12 -8.13
C LYS A 152 -11.44 -2.82 -8.95
N ASP A 153 -12.35 -1.91 -8.65
CA ASP A 153 -12.47 -0.63 -9.32
C ASP A 153 -11.27 0.27 -8.97
N PRO A 154 -11.00 1.30 -9.78
CA PRO A 154 -10.06 2.35 -9.40
C PRO A 154 -10.56 3.12 -8.17
N PHE A 155 -9.63 3.76 -7.45
CA PHE A 155 -10.01 4.68 -6.39
C PHE A 155 -10.79 5.86 -6.96
N PRO A 156 -11.88 6.28 -6.30
CA PRO A 156 -12.69 7.39 -6.78
C PRO A 156 -11.87 8.69 -6.81
N GLU A 157 -11.91 9.33 -7.96
CA GLU A 157 -11.26 10.62 -8.18
C GLU A 157 -12.16 11.75 -7.66
N PRO A 158 -11.61 12.77 -6.98
CA PRO A 158 -12.38 13.92 -6.54
C PRO A 158 -12.86 14.75 -7.73
N GLU A 159 -13.99 15.45 -7.57
CA GLU A 159 -14.53 16.34 -8.62
C GLU A 159 -13.55 17.44 -9.04
N VAL A 160 -12.71 17.89 -8.12
CA VAL A 160 -11.69 18.92 -8.34
C VAL A 160 -10.34 18.39 -7.92
N LEU A 161 -9.43 18.30 -8.87
CA LEU A 161 -8.02 17.93 -8.67
C LEU A 161 -7.15 19.06 -9.25
N ASN A 162 -6.52 19.85 -8.36
CA ASN A 162 -5.66 20.95 -8.75
C ASN A 162 -4.17 20.56 -8.84
N ILE A 163 -3.83 19.37 -8.40
CA ILE A 163 -2.46 18.86 -8.35
C ILE A 163 -2.19 17.99 -9.59
N GLU A 164 -1.15 18.35 -10.35
CA GLU A 164 -0.66 17.50 -11.44
C GLU A 164 0.03 16.27 -10.86
N LEU A 165 -0.46 15.08 -11.22
CA LEU A 165 0.07 13.79 -10.76
C LEU A 165 1.15 13.22 -11.67
N ASP A 166 1.24 13.71 -12.89
CA ASP A 166 2.24 13.29 -13.86
C ASP A 166 3.49 14.18 -13.72
N CYS A 167 4.50 13.65 -13.04
CA CYS A 167 5.76 14.38 -12.83
C CYS A 167 6.45 14.81 -14.14
N SER A 168 6.17 14.15 -15.26
CA SER A 168 6.73 14.52 -16.54
C SER A 168 6.18 15.86 -17.09
N LYS A 169 5.03 16.27 -16.57
CA LYS A 169 4.38 17.55 -16.93
C LYS A 169 4.73 18.70 -15.98
N VAL A 170 5.39 18.40 -14.87
CA VAL A 170 5.86 19.42 -13.92
C VAL A 170 7.19 19.94 -14.42
N ILE A 171 7.14 20.86 -15.38
CA ILE A 171 8.31 21.62 -15.83
C ILE A 171 8.52 22.74 -14.83
N THR A 172 9.53 22.63 -13.98
CA THR A 172 9.98 23.77 -13.18
C THR A 172 10.90 24.62 -14.03
N PRO A 173 10.59 25.92 -14.24
CA PRO A 173 11.45 26.83 -15.01
C PRO A 173 12.88 26.94 -14.47
N GLU A 174 13.09 26.57 -13.22
CA GLU A 174 14.40 26.61 -12.55
C GLU A 174 15.35 25.51 -13.06
N ILE A 175 14.85 24.34 -13.46
CA ILE A 175 15.71 23.25 -13.95
C ILE A 175 16.26 23.55 -15.35
N GLU A 176 15.49 24.22 -16.22
CA GLU A 176 15.98 24.64 -17.53
C GLU A 176 17.09 25.71 -17.44
N ASN A 177 17.02 26.57 -16.44
CA ASN A 177 18.03 27.57 -16.21
C ASN A 177 19.33 26.97 -15.64
N GLU A 178 19.24 26.02 -14.70
CA GLU A 178 20.42 25.35 -14.14
C GLU A 178 21.14 24.47 -15.18
N GLU A 179 20.43 23.78 -16.07
CA GLU A 179 21.06 23.00 -17.15
C GLU A 179 21.74 23.90 -18.19
N ASN A 180 21.18 25.06 -18.49
CA ASN A 180 21.77 26.02 -19.41
C ASN A 180 22.97 26.72 -18.76
N ASP A 181 22.88 27.13 -17.51
CA ASP A 181 23.98 27.73 -16.75
C ASP A 181 25.18 26.75 -16.60
N VAL A 182 24.92 25.45 -16.40
CA VAL A 182 25.97 24.41 -16.34
C VAL A 182 26.60 24.17 -17.71
N LYS A 183 25.81 24.17 -18.79
CA LYS A 183 26.35 24.03 -20.17
C LYS A 183 27.20 25.22 -20.55
N ASP A 184 26.78 26.46 -20.24
CA ASP A 184 27.54 27.68 -20.47
C ASP A 184 28.85 27.71 -19.65
N LEU A 185 28.81 27.25 -18.38
CA LEU A 185 29.99 27.15 -17.51
C LEU A 185 31.00 26.10 -17.99
N LEU A 186 30.56 25.03 -18.62
CA LEU A 186 31.40 23.96 -19.13
C LEU A 186 31.84 24.14 -20.59
N GLY A 187 31.34 25.19 -21.28
CA GLY A 187 31.67 25.46 -22.67
C GLY A 187 31.26 24.35 -23.65
N ILE A 188 30.18 23.62 -23.31
CA ILE A 188 29.64 22.51 -24.11
C ILE A 188 28.40 23.05 -24.85
N GLY A 189 28.62 23.56 -26.04
CA GLY A 189 27.60 24.02 -26.98
C GLY A 189 27.40 23.03 -28.10
#